data_7979ab294a857195c2cf9abf46bf3d38
#
_entry.id   7979ab294a857195c2cf9abf46bf3d38
#
_cell.length_a   1.000
_cell.length_b   1.000
_cell.length_c   1.000
_cell.angle_alpha   90.00
_cell.angle_beta   90.00
_cell.angle_gamma   90.00
#
_symmetry.space_group_name_H-M   'P 1'
#
loop_
_entity.id
_entity.type
_entity.pdbx_description
1 polymer ?
#
loop_
_entity_poly.entity_id
_entity_poly.type
_entity_poly.pdbx_seq_one_letter_code
_entity_poly.pdbx_strand_id
1 'polypeptide(L)'
;MNIHVSKTAVEMGYEAAKFVAERLNAVIAEKGEARLLLSTGASQFEMIDALIKMPVDFSKVTMFHLDEYVDLPVTHIASFRKYLQERFVDKVNLKEAVFVNGEGNVEENIAYLTKRIKEDVIDVGAIGIGENAHIAFNDPPADFDTEVSYKVVDLDDRCKMQQVGEVWFATINDVPKQAISMSVKQILACDCIVSVVPHAVKAEAVKNTLAQDVNNMVPGTILKTHKDWHLYLDSESAAGFMKL
;
A
#
# COMPACT_ATOMS: atom_id res chain seq x y z
N MET A 1 2.79 5.04 -17.23
CA MET A 1 2.50 5.90 -16.05
C MET A 1 1.40 6.87 -16.42
N ASN A 2 0.34 6.91 -15.61
CA ASN A 2 -0.80 7.82 -15.75
C ASN A 2 -0.96 8.64 -14.46
N ILE A 3 -0.97 9.97 -14.56
CA ILE A 3 -1.10 10.87 -13.39
C ILE A 3 -2.49 11.50 -13.42
N HIS A 4 -3.21 11.37 -12.32
CA HIS A 4 -4.56 11.91 -12.11
C HIS A 4 -4.51 12.92 -10.96
N VAL A 5 -4.96 14.14 -11.19
CA VAL A 5 -4.97 15.20 -10.18
C VAL A 5 -6.40 15.69 -9.97
N SER A 6 -6.89 15.54 -8.74
CA SER A 6 -8.19 16.02 -8.30
C SER A 6 -8.05 17.26 -7.42
N LYS A 7 -9.16 17.96 -7.19
CA LYS A 7 -9.15 19.17 -6.36
C LYS A 7 -8.96 18.87 -4.88
N THR A 8 -9.53 17.75 -4.41
CA THR A 8 -9.53 17.34 -3.01
C THR A 8 -9.15 15.87 -2.85
N ALA A 9 -8.70 15.48 -1.65
CA ALA A 9 -8.42 14.09 -1.31
C ALA A 9 -9.67 13.19 -1.45
N VAL A 10 -10.86 13.72 -1.13
CA VAL A 10 -12.13 12.98 -1.28
C VAL A 10 -12.44 12.68 -2.74
N GLU A 11 -12.32 13.68 -3.63
CA GLU A 11 -12.51 13.50 -5.07
C GLU A 11 -11.48 12.52 -5.65
N MET A 12 -10.22 12.68 -5.28
CA MET A 12 -9.13 11.78 -5.65
C MET A 12 -9.39 10.34 -5.21
N GLY A 13 -9.76 10.14 -3.94
CA GLY A 13 -10.09 8.82 -3.39
C GLY A 13 -11.26 8.16 -4.12
N TYR A 14 -12.29 8.93 -4.47
CA TYR A 14 -13.43 8.44 -5.25
C TYR A 14 -13.02 7.99 -6.65
N GLU A 15 -12.24 8.79 -7.37
CA GLU A 15 -11.77 8.45 -8.72
C GLU A 15 -10.83 7.23 -8.72
N ALA A 16 -9.94 7.14 -7.74
CA ALA A 16 -9.09 5.97 -7.55
C ALA A 16 -9.91 4.71 -7.25
N ALA A 17 -10.88 4.79 -6.34
CA ALA A 17 -11.77 3.68 -5.99
C ALA A 17 -12.61 3.21 -7.17
N LYS A 18 -13.11 4.14 -7.97
CA LYS A 18 -13.87 3.85 -9.19
C LYS A 18 -13.00 3.06 -10.18
N PHE A 19 -11.77 3.51 -10.41
CA PHE A 19 -10.83 2.82 -11.30
C PHE A 19 -10.50 1.41 -10.77
N VAL A 20 -10.21 1.26 -9.47
CA VAL A 20 -9.97 -0.04 -8.84
C VAL A 20 -11.17 -0.97 -9.03
N ALA A 21 -12.39 -0.47 -8.80
CA ALA A 21 -13.62 -1.24 -8.95
C ALA A 21 -13.84 -1.69 -10.41
N GLU A 22 -13.61 -0.82 -11.37
CA GLU A 22 -13.72 -1.14 -12.81
C GLU A 22 -12.72 -2.24 -13.20
N ARG A 23 -11.47 -2.15 -12.70
CA ARG A 23 -10.44 -3.19 -12.95
C ARG A 23 -10.81 -4.52 -12.30
N LEU A 24 -11.23 -4.52 -11.03
CA LEU A 24 -11.68 -5.74 -10.36
C LEU A 24 -12.85 -6.40 -11.08
N ASN A 25 -13.86 -5.63 -11.48
CA ASN A 25 -15.01 -6.16 -12.22
C ASN A 25 -14.62 -6.76 -13.58
N ALA A 26 -13.69 -6.11 -14.30
CA ALA A 26 -13.19 -6.64 -15.58
C ALA A 26 -12.47 -7.99 -15.37
N VAL A 27 -11.61 -8.09 -14.36
CA VAL A 27 -10.91 -9.33 -14.02
C VAL A 27 -11.88 -10.42 -13.55
N ILE A 28 -12.86 -10.08 -12.72
CA ILE A 28 -13.89 -11.03 -12.27
C ILE A 28 -14.71 -11.56 -13.46
N ALA A 29 -15.02 -10.68 -14.41
CA ALA A 29 -15.75 -11.10 -15.62
C ALA A 29 -14.93 -12.04 -16.52
N GLU A 30 -13.61 -11.87 -16.55
CA GLU A 30 -12.68 -12.67 -17.37
C GLU A 30 -12.29 -13.98 -16.69
N LYS A 31 -11.86 -13.90 -15.40
CA LYS A 31 -11.24 -15.03 -14.66
C LYS A 31 -12.19 -15.68 -13.65
N GLY A 32 -13.32 -15.05 -13.32
CA GLY A 32 -14.25 -15.49 -12.29
C GLY A 32 -13.91 -15.03 -10.88
N GLU A 33 -12.70 -14.54 -10.63
CA GLU A 33 -12.20 -14.03 -9.35
C GLU A 33 -11.10 -12.99 -9.56
N ALA A 34 -10.79 -12.21 -8.53
CA ALA A 34 -9.72 -11.20 -8.58
C ALA A 34 -8.91 -11.18 -7.28
N ARG A 35 -7.67 -10.66 -7.39
CA ARG A 35 -6.73 -10.49 -6.27
C ARG A 35 -6.39 -9.02 -6.09
N LEU A 36 -6.71 -8.50 -4.91
CA LEU A 36 -6.52 -7.09 -4.54
C LEU A 36 -5.46 -6.99 -3.44
N LEU A 37 -4.43 -6.17 -3.64
CA LEU A 37 -3.45 -5.84 -2.61
C LEU A 37 -3.75 -4.44 -2.07
N LEU A 38 -3.85 -4.29 -0.76
CA LEU A 38 -4.11 -3.01 -0.10
C LEU A 38 -2.93 -2.57 0.76
N SER A 39 -2.60 -1.28 0.67
CA SER A 39 -1.81 -0.57 1.66
C SER A 39 -2.68 0.02 2.77
N THR A 40 -2.04 0.49 3.82
CA THR A 40 -2.66 1.09 5.00
C THR A 40 -2.19 2.54 5.19
N GLY A 41 -2.63 3.16 6.26
CA GLY A 41 -2.31 4.54 6.63
C GLY A 41 -3.40 5.54 6.28
N ALA A 42 -3.26 6.76 6.82
CA ALA A 42 -4.27 7.82 6.68
C ALA A 42 -4.51 8.22 5.21
N SER A 43 -3.48 8.10 4.36
CA SER A 43 -3.57 8.40 2.93
C SER A 43 -4.54 7.51 2.14
N GLN A 44 -4.97 6.38 2.72
CA GLN A 44 -5.86 5.42 2.05
C GLN A 44 -7.33 5.57 2.47
N PHE A 45 -7.63 6.43 3.44
CA PHE A 45 -8.98 6.54 4.00
C PHE A 45 -10.03 6.84 2.95
N GLU A 46 -9.85 7.89 2.17
CA GLU A 46 -10.83 8.34 1.18
C GLU A 46 -11.06 7.31 0.07
N MET A 47 -10.00 6.64 -0.37
CA MET A 47 -10.11 5.60 -1.39
C MET A 47 -10.83 4.36 -0.84
N ILE A 48 -10.49 3.89 0.36
CA ILE A 48 -11.13 2.72 0.96
C ILE A 48 -12.60 3.02 1.27
N ASP A 49 -12.91 4.20 1.85
CA ASP A 49 -14.28 4.62 2.17
C ASP A 49 -15.18 4.74 0.92
N ALA A 50 -14.58 5.04 -0.23
CA ALA A 50 -15.27 5.03 -1.51
C ALA A 50 -15.39 3.60 -2.08
N LEU A 51 -14.31 2.80 -2.03
CA LEU A 51 -14.24 1.46 -2.62
C LEU A 51 -15.26 0.50 -2.04
N ILE A 52 -15.50 0.55 -0.71
CA ILE A 52 -16.51 -0.31 -0.03
C ILE A 52 -17.95 -0.04 -0.52
N LYS A 53 -18.19 1.09 -1.21
CA LYS A 53 -19.50 1.48 -1.76
C LYS A 53 -19.60 1.24 -3.26
N MET A 54 -18.51 0.82 -3.91
CA MET A 54 -18.51 0.54 -5.35
C MET A 54 -19.22 -0.78 -5.65
N PRO A 55 -19.84 -0.92 -6.83
CA PRO A 55 -20.55 -2.12 -7.25
C PRO A 55 -19.56 -3.22 -7.68
N VAL A 56 -18.85 -3.81 -6.71
CA VAL A 56 -17.94 -4.95 -6.90
C VAL A 56 -18.50 -6.16 -6.17
N ASP A 57 -18.47 -7.32 -6.82
CA ASP A 57 -18.76 -8.59 -6.17
C ASP A 57 -17.53 -9.05 -5.36
N PHE A 58 -17.38 -8.49 -4.16
CA PHE A 58 -16.26 -8.81 -3.27
C PHE A 58 -16.21 -10.27 -2.85
N SER A 59 -17.31 -11.05 -2.97
CA SER A 59 -17.27 -12.49 -2.70
C SER A 59 -16.39 -13.28 -3.66
N LYS A 60 -15.90 -12.64 -4.71
CA LYS A 60 -14.94 -13.14 -5.68
C LYS A 60 -13.54 -12.52 -5.53
N VAL A 61 -13.32 -11.67 -4.53
CA VAL A 61 -12.05 -10.96 -4.32
C VAL A 61 -11.30 -11.54 -3.14
N THR A 62 -10.05 -11.95 -3.37
CA THR A 62 -9.07 -12.25 -2.31
C THR A 62 -8.23 -11.01 -2.05
N MET A 63 -8.30 -10.48 -0.83
CA MET A 63 -7.49 -9.34 -0.40
C MET A 63 -6.14 -9.81 0.15
N PHE A 64 -5.09 -9.12 -0.25
CA PHE A 64 -3.73 -9.22 0.29
C PHE A 64 -3.31 -7.91 0.97
N HIS A 65 -2.29 -8.00 1.81
CA HIS A 65 -1.80 -6.91 2.64
C HIS A 65 -0.29 -6.73 2.45
N LEU A 66 0.19 -5.48 2.45
CA LEU A 66 1.59 -5.14 2.16
C LEU A 66 2.55 -5.46 3.30
N ASP A 67 2.18 -5.12 4.53
CA ASP A 67 3.11 -5.06 5.65
C ASP A 67 2.41 -5.05 7.02
N GLU A 68 3.13 -5.42 8.06
CA GLU A 68 2.67 -5.34 9.44
C GLU A 68 3.88 -5.34 10.39
N TYR A 69 3.73 -4.73 11.54
CA TYR A 69 4.73 -4.76 12.60
C TYR A 69 4.92 -6.16 13.18
N VAL A 70 6.16 -6.51 13.49
CA VAL A 70 6.49 -7.73 14.25
C VAL A 70 6.16 -7.52 15.73
N ASP A 71 5.58 -8.54 16.35
CA ASP A 71 5.20 -8.58 17.77
C ASP A 71 4.18 -7.52 18.23
N LEU A 72 3.49 -6.85 17.29
CA LEU A 72 2.40 -5.95 17.63
C LEU A 72 1.08 -6.73 17.68
N PRO A 73 0.36 -6.72 18.82
CA PRO A 73 -0.94 -7.39 18.92
C PRO A 73 -1.95 -6.81 17.92
N VAL A 74 -2.75 -7.67 17.29
CA VAL A 74 -3.81 -7.24 16.36
C VAL A 74 -4.83 -6.27 17.00
N THR A 75 -4.94 -6.26 18.32
CA THR A 75 -5.83 -5.34 19.06
C THR A 75 -5.24 -3.93 19.21
N HIS A 76 -3.94 -3.74 18.95
CA HIS A 76 -3.30 -2.44 19.07
C HIS A 76 -3.83 -1.47 18.01
N ILE A 77 -3.99 -0.18 18.37
CA ILE A 77 -4.53 0.83 17.45
C ILE A 77 -3.70 1.01 16.18
N ALA A 78 -2.39 0.78 16.26
CA ALA A 78 -1.47 0.88 15.14
C ALA A 78 -1.37 -0.39 14.28
N SER A 79 -2.05 -1.49 14.64
CA SER A 79 -2.00 -2.71 13.82
C SER A 79 -2.66 -2.46 12.46
N PHE A 80 -1.93 -2.76 11.40
CA PHE A 80 -2.44 -2.64 10.04
C PHE A 80 -3.48 -3.72 9.73
N ARG A 81 -3.40 -4.90 10.38
CA ARG A 81 -4.47 -5.91 10.33
C ARG A 81 -5.77 -5.36 10.90
N LYS A 82 -5.71 -4.71 12.08
CA LYS A 82 -6.88 -4.06 12.69
C LYS A 82 -7.45 -2.98 11.77
N TYR A 83 -6.59 -2.14 11.21
CA TYR A 83 -6.98 -1.09 10.27
C TYR A 83 -7.78 -1.67 9.10
N LEU A 84 -7.25 -2.68 8.40
CA LEU A 84 -7.94 -3.28 7.25
C LEU A 84 -9.18 -4.07 7.67
N GLN A 85 -9.15 -4.74 8.82
CA GLN A 85 -10.31 -5.46 9.35
C GLN A 85 -11.50 -4.51 9.52
N GLU A 86 -11.30 -3.41 10.26
CA GLU A 86 -12.38 -2.48 10.61
C GLU A 86 -12.82 -1.59 9.44
N ARG A 87 -11.90 -1.20 8.55
CA ARG A 87 -12.20 -0.26 7.46
C ARG A 87 -12.62 -0.93 6.16
N PHE A 88 -12.21 -2.16 5.92
CA PHE A 88 -12.50 -2.84 4.67
C PHE A 88 -13.17 -4.21 4.88
N VAL A 89 -12.52 -5.14 5.57
CA VAL A 89 -12.98 -6.55 5.63
C VAL A 89 -14.37 -6.66 6.26
N ASP A 90 -14.63 -5.95 7.36
CA ASP A 90 -15.94 -5.96 8.04
C ASP A 90 -17.04 -5.21 7.26
N LYS A 91 -16.68 -4.49 6.19
CA LYS A 91 -17.62 -3.68 5.41
C LYS A 91 -18.06 -4.35 4.11
N VAL A 92 -17.32 -5.35 3.64
CA VAL A 92 -17.58 -6.04 2.38
C VAL A 92 -17.58 -7.57 2.61
N ASN A 93 -18.25 -8.31 1.72
CA ASN A 93 -18.26 -9.78 1.80
C ASN A 93 -17.11 -10.33 0.93
N LEU A 94 -15.87 -10.35 1.49
CA LEU A 94 -14.71 -10.88 0.77
C LEU A 94 -14.75 -12.41 0.60
N LYS A 95 -14.17 -12.90 -0.51
CA LYS A 95 -13.84 -14.32 -0.67
C LYS A 95 -12.86 -14.76 0.41
N GLU A 96 -11.81 -13.95 0.63
CA GLU A 96 -10.78 -14.23 1.62
C GLU A 96 -9.96 -12.95 1.91
N ALA A 97 -9.45 -12.85 3.15
CA ALA A 97 -8.47 -11.85 3.55
C ALA A 97 -7.17 -12.54 3.99
N VAL A 98 -6.07 -12.29 3.26
CA VAL A 98 -4.73 -12.81 3.55
C VAL A 98 -3.92 -11.71 4.22
N PHE A 99 -3.92 -11.70 5.54
CA PHE A 99 -3.22 -10.70 6.34
C PHE A 99 -1.74 -11.05 6.54
N VAL A 100 -0.89 -10.03 6.55
CA VAL A 100 0.47 -10.14 7.09
C VAL A 100 0.36 -10.27 8.61
N ASN A 101 0.69 -11.42 9.16
CA ASN A 101 0.68 -11.64 10.61
C ASN A 101 2.08 -11.49 11.17
N GLY A 102 2.29 -10.47 12.03
CA GLY A 102 3.56 -10.20 12.71
C GLY A 102 3.70 -10.90 14.06
N GLU A 103 2.65 -11.61 14.53
CA GLU A 103 2.66 -12.30 15.81
C GLU A 103 3.06 -13.78 15.64
N GLY A 104 3.65 -14.37 16.68
CA GLY A 104 4.03 -15.78 16.71
C GLY A 104 5.28 -16.09 15.90
N ASN A 105 5.25 -17.18 15.10
CA ASN A 105 6.41 -17.57 14.29
C ASN A 105 6.46 -16.79 12.98
N VAL A 106 7.29 -15.75 12.93
CA VAL A 106 7.44 -14.85 11.79
C VAL A 106 7.89 -15.59 10.52
N GLU A 107 8.79 -16.56 10.64
CA GLU A 107 9.31 -17.33 9.49
C GLU A 107 8.20 -18.18 8.86
N GLU A 108 7.37 -18.84 9.67
CA GLU A 108 6.22 -19.61 9.19
C GLU A 108 5.16 -18.70 8.54
N ASN A 109 4.92 -17.53 9.14
CA ASN A 109 4.00 -16.53 8.58
C ASN A 109 4.49 -16.04 7.22
N ILE A 110 5.77 -15.72 7.05
CA ILE A 110 6.37 -15.31 5.78
C ILE A 110 6.31 -16.44 4.74
N ALA A 111 6.58 -17.69 5.16
CA ALA A 111 6.48 -18.85 4.26
C ALA A 111 5.04 -19.05 3.76
N TYR A 112 4.04 -18.91 4.65
CA TYR A 112 2.62 -18.94 4.29
C TYR A 112 2.26 -17.82 3.30
N LEU A 113 2.62 -16.57 3.61
CA LEU A 113 2.35 -15.41 2.75
C LEU A 113 3.00 -15.57 1.37
N THR A 114 4.27 -16.03 1.35
CA THR A 114 5.01 -16.27 0.11
C THR A 114 4.33 -17.35 -0.75
N LYS A 115 3.85 -18.43 -0.13
CA LYS A 115 3.09 -19.44 -0.85
C LYS A 115 1.82 -18.85 -1.45
N ARG A 116 1.02 -18.14 -0.63
CA ARG A 116 -0.26 -17.58 -1.05
C ARG A 116 -0.13 -16.53 -2.15
N ILE A 117 0.86 -15.62 -2.06
CA ILE A 117 1.03 -14.54 -3.04
C ILE A 117 1.47 -15.10 -4.40
N LYS A 118 2.23 -16.20 -4.41
CA LYS A 118 2.74 -16.84 -5.64
C LYS A 118 1.75 -17.80 -6.33
N GLU A 119 0.57 -18.05 -5.77
CA GLU A 119 -0.44 -18.88 -6.41
C GLU A 119 -0.96 -18.28 -7.72
N ASP A 120 -1.06 -16.96 -7.79
CA ASP A 120 -1.42 -16.21 -9.01
C ASP A 120 -0.96 -14.75 -8.86
N VAL A 121 -1.06 -13.97 -9.93
CA VAL A 121 -0.73 -12.53 -9.96
C VAL A 121 -1.72 -11.73 -9.10
N ILE A 122 -1.26 -10.62 -8.55
CA ILE A 122 -2.13 -9.60 -7.98
C ILE A 122 -2.66 -8.73 -9.13
N ASP A 123 -3.96 -8.73 -9.33
CA ASP A 123 -4.60 -8.00 -10.44
C ASP A 123 -4.56 -6.49 -10.22
N VAL A 124 -4.77 -6.04 -8.97
CA VAL A 124 -4.70 -4.61 -8.61
C VAL A 124 -3.97 -4.44 -7.28
N GLY A 125 -2.89 -3.66 -7.30
CA GLY A 125 -2.16 -3.24 -6.10
C GLY A 125 -2.41 -1.77 -5.77
N ALA A 126 -3.11 -1.49 -4.66
CA ALA A 126 -3.23 -0.13 -4.11
C ALA A 126 -2.02 0.16 -3.21
N ILE A 127 -1.04 0.89 -3.73
CA ILE A 127 0.27 1.10 -3.12
C ILE A 127 0.45 2.56 -2.71
N GLY A 128 0.55 2.84 -1.41
CA GLY A 128 0.86 4.17 -0.90
C GLY A 128 2.33 4.57 -1.15
N ILE A 129 2.61 5.88 -1.09
CA ILE A 129 3.97 6.44 -1.07
C ILE A 129 4.15 7.19 0.25
N GLY A 130 5.15 6.80 1.03
CA GLY A 130 5.47 7.44 2.29
C GLY A 130 6.09 8.83 2.14
N GLU A 131 6.29 9.55 3.25
CA GLU A 131 6.83 10.93 3.24
C GLU A 131 8.27 11.03 2.74
N ASN A 132 9.06 9.97 2.94
CA ASN A 132 10.43 9.83 2.40
C ASN A 132 10.44 9.08 1.05
N ALA A 133 9.29 8.94 0.40
CA ALA A 133 9.05 8.20 -0.83
C ALA A 133 9.21 6.66 -0.71
N HIS A 134 9.18 6.08 0.49
CA HIS A 134 9.13 4.63 0.66
C HIS A 134 7.85 4.01 0.10
N ILE A 135 7.89 2.73 -0.25
CA ILE A 135 6.74 1.90 -0.60
C ILE A 135 6.73 0.66 0.28
N ALA A 136 5.65 0.39 0.99
CA ALA A 136 5.64 -0.51 2.15
C ALA A 136 6.77 -0.12 3.12
N PHE A 137 7.32 -1.03 3.93
CA PHE A 137 8.51 -0.73 4.72
C PHE A 137 9.83 -0.93 3.92
N ASN A 138 9.85 -0.51 2.64
CA ASN A 138 11.09 -0.43 1.86
C ASN A 138 11.63 1.00 1.91
N ASP A 139 12.22 1.37 3.06
CA ASP A 139 12.84 2.67 3.30
C ASP A 139 14.17 2.86 2.54
N PRO A 140 14.59 4.12 2.29
CA PRO A 140 15.90 4.40 1.69
C PRO A 140 17.10 3.95 2.55
N PRO A 141 18.13 3.30 1.97
CA PRO A 141 18.21 2.79 0.59
C PRO A 141 17.42 1.49 0.42
N ALA A 142 16.39 1.50 -0.42
CA ALA A 142 15.55 0.33 -0.62
C ALA A 142 16.27 -0.77 -1.42
N ASP A 143 16.01 -2.01 -1.05
CA ASP A 143 16.50 -3.17 -1.78
C ASP A 143 15.59 -3.46 -2.98
N PHE A 144 16.06 -3.11 -4.18
CA PHE A 144 15.35 -3.37 -5.44
C PHE A 144 15.63 -4.75 -6.04
N ASP A 145 16.58 -5.49 -5.49
CA ASP A 145 17.12 -6.70 -6.12
C ASP A 145 16.62 -8.00 -5.51
N THR A 146 16.15 -7.96 -4.25
CA THR A 146 15.70 -9.17 -3.56
C THR A 146 14.54 -9.87 -4.27
N GLU A 147 14.65 -11.21 -4.40
CA GLU A 147 13.65 -12.06 -5.06
C GLU A 147 12.60 -12.63 -4.09
N VAL A 148 12.75 -12.39 -2.79
CA VAL A 148 11.76 -12.88 -1.81
C VAL A 148 10.49 -12.04 -1.90
N SER A 149 9.33 -12.65 -1.63
CA SER A 149 8.05 -11.93 -1.68
C SER A 149 7.84 -11.05 -0.46
N TYR A 150 8.17 -11.58 0.74
CA TYR A 150 8.10 -10.88 2.01
C TYR A 150 9.38 -11.07 2.79
N LYS A 151 9.78 -10.08 3.55
CA LYS A 151 10.98 -10.08 4.38
C LYS A 151 10.76 -9.34 5.69
N VAL A 152 11.52 -9.69 6.72
CA VAL A 152 11.64 -8.85 7.92
C VAL A 152 12.55 -7.69 7.61
N VAL A 153 12.18 -6.50 8.06
CA VAL A 153 12.98 -5.27 7.97
C VAL A 153 13.11 -4.64 9.35
N ASP A 154 14.28 -4.07 9.62
CA ASP A 154 14.49 -3.25 10.82
C ASP A 154 13.97 -1.84 10.55
N LEU A 155 13.19 -1.29 11.48
CA LEU A 155 12.67 0.06 11.39
C LEU A 155 13.68 1.04 11.98
N ASP A 156 14.18 1.95 11.15
CA ASP A 156 15.06 3.02 11.60
C ASP A 156 14.31 4.11 12.40
N ASP A 157 15.05 5.01 13.03
CA ASP A 157 14.46 6.05 13.87
C ASP A 157 13.63 7.04 13.07
N ARG A 158 13.93 7.27 11.78
CA ARG A 158 13.17 8.17 10.90
C ARG A 158 11.81 7.57 10.58
N CYS A 159 11.77 6.29 10.23
CA CYS A 159 10.53 5.55 10.02
C CYS A 159 9.66 5.55 11.30
N LYS A 160 10.28 5.26 12.46
CA LYS A 160 9.57 5.28 13.75
C LYS A 160 9.03 6.67 14.10
N MET A 161 9.78 7.73 13.85
CA MET A 161 9.34 9.10 14.09
C MET A 161 8.13 9.49 13.23
N GLN A 162 8.05 9.01 11.98
CA GLN A 162 6.85 9.20 11.17
C GLN A 162 5.62 8.58 11.83
N GLN A 163 5.72 7.36 12.38
CA GLN A 163 4.60 6.68 13.05
C GLN A 163 4.13 7.39 14.32
N VAL A 164 5.08 8.01 15.06
CA VAL A 164 4.76 8.89 16.19
C VAL A 164 4.07 10.17 15.71
N GLY A 165 4.55 10.77 14.62
CA GLY A 165 3.94 11.95 14.00
C GLY A 165 2.51 11.73 13.51
N GLU A 166 2.20 10.52 13.05
CA GLU A 166 0.85 10.08 12.66
C GLU A 166 -0.03 9.67 13.87
N VAL A 167 0.49 9.82 15.11
CA VAL A 167 -0.22 9.58 16.38
C VAL A 167 -0.60 8.10 16.60
N TRP A 168 0.03 7.17 15.90
CA TRP A 168 -0.16 5.72 16.11
C TRP A 168 0.54 5.19 17.36
N PHE A 169 1.64 5.85 17.78
CA PHE A 169 2.41 5.53 18.99
C PHE A 169 2.68 6.80 19.79
N ALA A 170 2.74 6.67 21.12
CA ALA A 170 2.98 7.81 22.00
C ALA A 170 4.44 8.29 21.95
N THR A 171 5.39 7.34 21.86
CA THR A 171 6.84 7.63 21.77
C THR A 171 7.52 6.72 20.75
N ILE A 172 8.73 7.10 20.33
CA ILE A 172 9.56 6.30 19.43
C ILE A 172 9.91 4.91 20.02
N ASN A 173 9.97 4.80 21.35
CA ASN A 173 10.28 3.54 22.02
C ASN A 173 9.12 2.55 22.04
N ASP A 174 7.90 3.05 21.80
CA ASP A 174 6.69 2.22 21.69
C ASP A 174 6.54 1.61 20.30
N VAL A 175 7.23 2.15 19.29
CA VAL A 175 7.21 1.62 17.94
C VAL A 175 8.00 0.31 17.89
N PRO A 176 7.45 -0.77 17.31
CA PRO A 176 8.18 -2.02 17.13
C PRO A 176 9.51 -1.81 16.42
N LYS A 177 10.48 -2.68 16.70
CA LYS A 177 11.81 -2.59 16.07
C LYS A 177 11.82 -3.11 14.65
N GLN A 178 10.92 -4.03 14.34
CA GLN A 178 10.87 -4.74 13.07
C GLN A 178 9.45 -4.77 12.49
N ALA A 179 9.39 -4.95 11.18
CA ALA A 179 8.16 -5.21 10.44
C ALA A 179 8.39 -6.32 9.41
N ILE A 180 7.30 -7.00 9.03
CA ILE A 180 7.25 -7.82 7.81
C ILE A 180 6.82 -6.89 6.69
N SER A 181 7.56 -6.85 5.59
CA SER A 181 7.27 -6.03 4.43
C SER A 181 7.29 -6.83 3.14
N MET A 182 6.34 -6.55 2.25
CA MET A 182 6.43 -7.02 0.87
C MET A 182 7.63 -6.35 0.19
N SER A 183 8.39 -7.13 -0.59
CA SER A 183 9.55 -6.60 -1.32
C SER A 183 9.12 -5.75 -2.52
N VAL A 184 10.04 -4.90 -2.97
CA VAL A 184 9.81 -4.03 -4.14
C VAL A 184 9.49 -4.86 -5.39
N LYS A 185 10.22 -5.96 -5.65
CA LYS A 185 9.94 -6.83 -6.80
C LYS A 185 8.57 -7.48 -6.75
N GLN A 186 8.12 -7.89 -5.55
CA GLN A 186 6.78 -8.46 -5.41
C GLN A 186 5.68 -7.40 -5.62
N ILE A 187 5.90 -6.15 -5.18
CA ILE A 187 5.00 -5.03 -5.47
C ILE A 187 4.92 -4.80 -7.00
N LEU A 188 6.06 -4.75 -7.68
CA LEU A 188 6.11 -4.55 -9.13
C LEU A 188 5.55 -5.72 -9.94
N ALA A 189 5.35 -6.89 -9.33
CA ALA A 189 4.72 -8.04 -9.97
C ALA A 189 3.19 -7.93 -10.08
N CYS A 190 2.56 -6.90 -9.53
CA CYS A 190 1.13 -6.63 -9.76
C CYS A 190 0.85 -6.34 -11.24
N ASP A 191 -0.32 -6.72 -11.75
CA ASP A 191 -0.69 -6.38 -13.13
C ASP A 191 -0.97 -4.89 -13.31
N CYS A 192 -1.64 -4.28 -12.34
CA CYS A 192 -1.92 -2.85 -12.27
C CYS A 192 -1.54 -2.30 -10.89
N ILE A 193 -0.87 -1.16 -10.85
CA ILE A 193 -0.58 -0.43 -9.60
C ILE A 193 -1.34 0.89 -9.58
N VAL A 194 -2.06 1.12 -8.49
CA VAL A 194 -2.78 2.36 -8.19
C VAL A 194 -2.16 2.99 -6.95
N SER A 195 -1.48 4.12 -7.10
CA SER A 195 -0.92 4.86 -5.96
C SER A 195 -1.81 6.01 -5.59
N VAL A 196 -2.29 6.03 -4.34
CA VAL A 196 -3.15 7.07 -3.77
C VAL A 196 -2.33 7.87 -2.77
N VAL A 197 -2.03 9.14 -3.10
CA VAL A 197 -1.03 9.94 -2.38
C VAL A 197 -1.58 11.36 -2.12
N PRO A 198 -2.52 11.54 -1.17
CA PRO A 198 -3.12 12.82 -0.82
C PRO A 198 -2.26 13.64 0.15
N HIS A 199 -2.68 14.90 0.32
CA HIS A 199 -2.28 15.85 1.35
C HIS A 199 -0.91 16.49 1.14
N ALA A 200 -0.77 17.72 1.62
CA ALA A 200 0.43 18.56 1.48
C ALA A 200 1.71 17.89 2.02
N VAL A 201 1.60 17.06 3.06
CA VAL A 201 2.74 16.32 3.65
C VAL A 201 3.43 15.39 2.65
N LYS A 202 2.72 14.94 1.60
CA LYS A 202 3.24 14.06 0.54
C LYS A 202 3.85 14.82 -0.65
N ALA A 203 3.70 16.15 -0.72
CA ALA A 203 4.11 16.93 -1.90
C ALA A 203 5.60 16.78 -2.25
N GLU A 204 6.49 16.71 -1.26
CA GLU A 204 7.92 16.55 -1.51
C GLU A 204 8.25 15.12 -1.98
N ALA A 205 7.62 14.11 -1.39
CA ALA A 205 7.79 12.72 -1.83
C ALA A 205 7.30 12.51 -3.28
N VAL A 206 6.16 13.09 -3.63
CA VAL A 206 5.61 13.08 -5.00
C VAL A 206 6.57 13.77 -5.97
N LYS A 207 7.03 14.98 -5.64
CA LYS A 207 8.00 15.74 -6.45
C LYS A 207 9.27 14.92 -6.68
N ASN A 208 9.87 14.36 -5.63
CA ASN A 208 11.10 13.58 -5.72
C ASN A 208 10.89 12.31 -6.53
N THR A 209 9.77 11.61 -6.35
CA THR A 209 9.41 10.42 -7.12
C THR A 209 9.30 10.70 -8.62
N LEU A 210 8.69 11.83 -8.99
CA LEU A 210 8.47 12.17 -10.40
C LEU A 210 9.70 12.79 -11.08
N ALA A 211 10.45 13.62 -10.37
CA ALA A 211 11.57 14.41 -10.94
C ALA A 211 12.88 13.64 -11.07
N GLN A 212 13.14 12.66 -10.18
CA GLN A 212 14.41 11.94 -10.17
C GLN A 212 14.37 10.68 -11.04
N ASP A 213 15.51 10.26 -11.57
CA ASP A 213 15.65 8.94 -12.17
C ASP A 213 15.44 7.84 -11.14
N VAL A 214 15.20 6.62 -11.61
CA VAL A 214 15.02 5.45 -10.74
C VAL A 214 16.24 5.26 -9.86
N ASN A 215 16.07 5.37 -8.55
CA ASN A 215 17.12 5.14 -7.57
C ASN A 215 16.52 4.71 -6.23
N ASN A 216 17.28 3.96 -5.46
CA ASN A 216 16.83 3.36 -4.22
C ASN A 216 16.83 4.33 -3.00
N MET A 217 17.40 5.52 -3.15
CA MET A 217 17.31 6.59 -2.15
C MET A 217 15.96 7.32 -2.20
N VAL A 218 15.21 7.14 -3.29
CA VAL A 218 13.83 7.60 -3.46
C VAL A 218 13.02 6.41 -4.00
N PRO A 219 12.64 5.45 -3.12
CA PRO A 219 12.10 4.16 -3.54
C PRO A 219 10.89 4.23 -4.46
N GLY A 220 10.01 5.21 -4.26
CA GLY A 220 8.83 5.44 -5.13
C GLY A 220 9.18 5.63 -6.61
N THR A 221 10.43 6.03 -6.93
CA THR A 221 10.89 6.19 -8.33
C THR A 221 10.80 4.89 -9.12
N ILE A 222 10.91 3.72 -8.47
CA ILE A 222 10.85 2.42 -9.12
C ILE A 222 9.48 2.16 -9.75
N LEU A 223 8.40 2.75 -9.23
CA LEU A 223 7.06 2.61 -9.78
C LEU A 223 6.94 3.13 -11.22
N LYS A 224 7.83 4.03 -11.64
CA LYS A 224 7.91 4.51 -13.03
C LYS A 224 8.28 3.41 -14.03
N THR A 225 8.90 2.33 -13.57
CA THR A 225 9.25 1.17 -14.42
C THR A 225 8.07 0.24 -14.65
N HIS A 226 6.99 0.39 -13.87
CA HIS A 226 5.83 -0.46 -13.97
C HIS A 226 5.02 -0.15 -15.23
N LYS A 227 4.60 -1.21 -15.96
CA LYS A 227 3.87 -1.11 -17.23
C LYS A 227 2.53 -0.38 -17.13
N ASP A 228 1.82 -0.55 -16.01
CA ASP A 228 0.47 -0.01 -15.77
C ASP A 228 0.39 0.61 -14.37
N TRP A 229 1.00 1.79 -14.21
CA TRP A 229 1.00 2.56 -12.98
C TRP A 229 0.13 3.81 -13.11
N HIS A 230 -0.84 3.95 -12.20
CA HIS A 230 -1.74 5.08 -12.04
C HIS A 230 -1.46 5.80 -10.73
N LEU A 231 -1.08 7.07 -10.79
CA LEU A 231 -0.79 7.90 -9.62
C LEU A 231 -1.93 8.91 -9.43
N TYR A 232 -2.63 8.79 -8.33
CA TYR A 232 -3.72 9.67 -7.93
C TYR A 232 -3.24 10.65 -6.85
N LEU A 233 -3.38 11.94 -7.14
CA LEU A 233 -2.96 13.07 -6.32
C LEU A 233 -4.14 14.00 -6.07
N ASP A 234 -4.13 14.70 -4.95
CA ASP A 234 -4.93 15.91 -4.78
C ASP A 234 -4.12 17.17 -5.12
N SER A 235 -4.77 18.34 -5.11
CA SER A 235 -4.11 19.61 -5.43
C SER A 235 -2.96 19.95 -4.47
N GLU A 236 -3.01 19.47 -3.24
CA GLU A 236 -1.98 19.73 -2.22
C GLU A 236 -0.74 18.87 -2.45
N SER A 237 -0.91 17.57 -2.63
CA SER A 237 0.20 16.65 -2.90
C SER A 237 0.83 16.88 -4.29
N ALA A 238 0.05 17.36 -5.26
CA ALA A 238 0.53 17.72 -6.59
C ALA A 238 1.27 19.07 -6.63
N ALA A 239 1.19 19.91 -5.61
CA ALA A 239 1.68 21.28 -5.62
C ALA A 239 3.19 21.41 -5.91
N GLY A 240 4.00 20.45 -5.48
CA GLY A 240 5.45 20.41 -5.75
C GLY A 240 5.81 20.02 -7.19
N PHE A 241 4.99 19.18 -7.80
CA PHE A 241 5.16 18.69 -9.17
C PHE A 241 4.61 19.67 -10.22
N MET A 242 3.47 20.31 -9.97
CA MET A 242 2.84 21.24 -10.93
C MET A 242 3.62 22.55 -11.13
N LYS A 243 4.70 22.77 -10.37
CA LYS A 243 5.60 23.93 -10.50
C LYS A 243 6.89 23.61 -11.27
N LEU A 244 7.06 22.37 -11.71
CA LEU A 244 8.16 21.94 -12.57
C LEU A 244 7.79 22.10 -14.04
#